data_5e3d46e939241c50b385219f85fd9080
#
_entry.id   5e3d46e939241c50b385219f85fd9080
#
_cell.length_a   1.000
_cell.length_b   1.000
_cell.length_c   1.000
_cell.angle_alpha   90.00
_cell.angle_beta   90.00
_cell.angle_gamma   90.00
#
_symmetry.space_group_name_H-M   'P 1'
#
loop_
_entity.id
_entity.type
_entity.pdbx_description
1 polymer ?
#
loop_
_entity_poly.entity_id
_entity_poly.type
_entity_poly.pdbx_seq_one_letter_code
_entity_poly.pdbx_strand_id
1 'polypeptide(L)'
;LKGWKNNSRYSILYATGHAKRLCKMIVSRLCADKETMIGVYSNTFKDKDYKITDTVVKTLRCGGVKFAVNNEVKDRYSDVPCFNEDDFSGLDMLITVGGDGTIIMLASRCMAADIPVLGINVGTVGFLADFETNQIKDLTNIILKKDYFIERRSVLRVDYKDKSFFALNDAIVNRGDTKMLTLDVKVNGMPVNRYHSDGLIVCSATGSTAYSLAAGGPIVAPSADVMCITPLNAHSLSSRPIVIDGKDEVEISVEKSYTDALLIVDGVEEAYVPLNVGVRIVRSPRFLSFIKPNGCNYYQKILSKLVGGN
;
A
#
# COMPACT_ATOMS: atom_id res chain seq x y z
N LEU A 1 16.99 -12.80 -35.31
CA LEU A 1 16.75 -12.53 -33.91
C LEU A 1 18.02 -11.95 -33.28
N LYS A 2 18.33 -10.71 -33.58
CA LYS A 2 19.40 -9.91 -32.96
C LYS A 2 18.85 -8.51 -32.69
N GLY A 3 19.02 -8.00 -31.47
CA GLY A 3 19.05 -6.56 -31.19
C GLY A 3 17.86 -5.97 -30.47
N TRP A 4 17.66 -6.29 -29.19
CA TRP A 4 17.03 -5.37 -28.25
C TRP A 4 18.13 -4.73 -27.42
N LYS A 5 18.59 -3.56 -27.88
CA LYS A 5 19.47 -2.69 -27.11
C LYS A 5 18.63 -2.01 -26.02
N ASN A 6 19.12 -2.12 -24.79
CA ASN A 6 18.68 -1.37 -23.61
C ASN A 6 18.39 0.10 -23.95
N ASN A 7 17.15 0.50 -23.86
CA ASN A 7 16.77 1.89 -23.95
C ASN A 7 16.20 2.33 -22.58
N SER A 8 17.05 2.93 -21.77
CA SER A 8 16.75 3.57 -20.49
C SER A 8 15.75 4.75 -20.58
N ARG A 9 14.99 4.85 -21.68
CA ARG A 9 14.03 5.93 -21.95
C ARG A 9 12.57 5.63 -21.54
N TYR A 10 12.25 4.41 -21.10
CA TYR A 10 10.86 4.05 -20.80
C TYR A 10 10.38 4.38 -19.36
N SER A 11 11.26 4.78 -18.45
CA SER A 11 10.91 5.09 -17.06
C SER A 11 10.29 6.47 -16.83
N ILE A 12 10.10 7.30 -17.87
CA ILE A 12 9.68 8.70 -17.69
C ILE A 12 8.33 9.04 -18.36
N LEU A 13 7.70 8.12 -19.09
CA LEU A 13 6.60 8.47 -20.02
C LEU A 13 5.20 8.55 -19.39
N TYR A 14 4.99 8.15 -18.14
CA TYR A 14 3.64 8.12 -17.53
C TYR A 14 3.39 9.14 -16.41
N ALA A 15 4.31 10.07 -16.17
CA ALA A 15 4.06 11.13 -15.19
C ALA A 15 3.55 12.39 -15.89
N THR A 16 2.32 12.82 -15.59
CA THR A 16 1.83 14.16 -15.90
C THR A 16 2.82 15.22 -15.35
N GLY A 17 2.87 16.43 -15.91
CA GLY A 17 3.84 17.47 -15.53
C GLY A 17 3.89 17.77 -14.03
N HIS A 18 2.79 17.53 -13.30
CA HIS A 18 2.69 17.67 -11.85
C HIS A 18 3.43 16.55 -11.10
N ALA A 19 3.33 15.30 -11.56
CA ALA A 19 4.03 14.15 -10.99
C ALA A 19 5.56 14.27 -11.19
N LYS A 20 6.00 14.80 -12.35
CA LYS A 20 7.43 15.10 -12.59
C LYS A 20 7.98 16.18 -11.66
N ARG A 21 7.19 17.21 -11.34
CA ARG A 21 7.59 18.28 -10.42
C ARG A 21 7.71 17.77 -8.97
N LEU A 22 6.74 16.96 -8.50
CA LEU A 22 6.79 16.38 -7.16
C LEU A 22 7.86 15.29 -7.02
N CYS A 23 8.04 14.45 -8.02
CA CYS A 23 9.14 13.47 -8.03
C CYS A 23 10.50 14.18 -7.97
N LYS A 24 10.68 15.32 -8.70
CA LYS A 24 11.84 16.19 -8.54
C LYS A 24 11.95 16.79 -7.14
N MET A 25 10.86 17.16 -6.48
CA MET A 25 10.87 17.70 -5.11
C MET A 25 11.24 16.64 -4.07
N ILE A 26 10.72 15.42 -4.17
CA ILE A 26 11.09 14.31 -3.28
C ILE A 26 12.56 13.96 -3.49
N VAL A 27 13.01 13.83 -4.74
CA VAL A 27 14.42 13.61 -5.07
C VAL A 27 15.29 14.80 -4.64
N SER A 28 14.80 16.05 -4.70
CA SER A 28 15.57 17.23 -4.24
C SER A 28 15.61 17.35 -2.70
N ARG A 29 14.60 16.88 -1.97
CA ARG A 29 14.68 16.77 -0.51
C ARG A 29 15.76 15.77 -0.08
N LEU A 30 15.92 14.67 -0.83
CA LEU A 30 17.02 13.72 -0.64
C LEU A 30 18.36 14.20 -1.22
N CYS A 31 18.39 15.34 -1.96
CA CYS A 31 19.57 15.88 -2.64
C CYS A 31 20.15 17.14 -2.02
N ALA A 32 19.47 17.78 -1.07
CA ALA A 32 20.09 18.87 -0.29
C ALA A 32 21.17 18.26 0.62
N ASP A 33 22.24 18.99 0.92
CA ASP A 33 23.34 18.61 1.84
C ASP A 33 22.88 18.31 3.28
N LYS A 34 21.60 18.06 3.49
CA LYS A 34 21.00 17.59 4.72
C LYS A 34 21.29 16.09 4.84
N GLU A 35 22.00 15.72 5.87
CA GLU A 35 22.27 14.31 6.19
C GLU A 35 20.93 13.54 6.30
N THR A 36 20.70 12.63 5.35
CA THR A 36 19.48 11.84 5.27
C THR A 36 19.32 10.95 6.50
N MET A 37 18.20 11.06 7.22
CA MET A 37 17.85 10.21 8.35
C MET A 37 16.91 9.09 7.90
N ILE A 38 17.37 7.85 8.01
CA ILE A 38 16.62 6.66 7.61
C ILE A 38 15.99 6.01 8.85
N GLY A 39 14.67 5.78 8.82
CA GLY A 39 14.00 4.91 9.79
C GLY A 39 14.17 3.45 9.38
N VAL A 40 14.50 2.58 10.32
CA VAL A 40 14.48 1.12 10.13
C VAL A 40 13.41 0.55 11.05
N TYR A 41 12.30 0.11 10.47
CA TYR A 41 11.22 -0.56 11.16
C TYR A 41 11.39 -2.07 11.08
N SER A 42 11.64 -2.70 12.22
CA SER A 42 11.72 -4.16 12.34
C SER A 42 10.37 -4.72 12.81
N ASN A 43 9.78 -5.60 12.03
CA ASN A 43 8.63 -6.38 12.46
C ASN A 43 9.10 -7.63 13.21
N THR A 44 9.08 -7.59 14.53
CA THR A 44 9.59 -8.64 15.43
C THR A 44 8.85 -9.98 15.32
N PHE A 45 7.59 -9.96 14.86
CA PHE A 45 6.83 -11.19 14.58
C PHE A 45 7.30 -11.91 13.32
N LYS A 46 7.86 -11.17 12.34
CA LYS A 46 8.37 -11.73 11.08
C LYS A 46 9.86 -12.05 11.15
N ASP A 47 10.66 -11.14 11.69
CA ASP A 47 12.12 -11.30 11.89
C ASP A 47 12.43 -11.64 13.35
N LYS A 48 11.91 -12.78 13.82
CA LYS A 48 11.96 -13.21 15.23
C LYS A 48 13.35 -13.23 15.84
N ASP A 49 14.35 -13.60 15.05
CA ASP A 49 15.75 -13.68 15.48
C ASP A 49 16.55 -12.40 15.13
N TYR A 50 15.89 -11.39 14.59
CA TYR A 50 16.50 -10.13 14.11
C TYR A 50 17.59 -10.29 13.04
N LYS A 51 17.68 -11.46 12.39
CA LYS A 51 18.75 -11.77 11.42
C LYS A 51 18.80 -10.78 10.26
N ILE A 52 17.63 -10.43 9.76
CA ILE A 52 17.52 -9.50 8.64
C ILE A 52 17.76 -8.08 9.13
N THR A 53 17.15 -7.69 10.24
CA THR A 53 17.34 -6.38 10.87
C THR A 53 18.80 -6.16 11.24
N ASP A 54 19.48 -7.14 11.87
CA ASP A 54 20.92 -7.06 12.19
C ASP A 54 21.76 -6.82 10.93
N THR A 55 21.42 -7.50 9.83
CA THR A 55 22.13 -7.32 8.55
C THR A 55 21.91 -5.93 7.98
N VAL A 56 20.69 -5.40 8.01
CA VAL A 56 20.36 -4.03 7.59
C VAL A 56 21.13 -3.00 8.43
N VAL A 57 21.02 -3.10 9.76
CA VAL A 57 21.69 -2.20 10.69
C VAL A 57 23.22 -2.21 10.48
N LYS A 58 23.81 -3.41 10.37
CA LYS A 58 25.26 -3.56 10.09
C LYS A 58 25.64 -2.90 8.75
N THR A 59 24.84 -3.12 7.72
CA THR A 59 25.10 -2.57 6.37
C THR A 59 25.05 -1.04 6.39
N LEU A 60 24.04 -0.44 7.01
CA LEU A 60 23.90 1.01 7.13
C LEU A 60 25.05 1.62 7.95
N ARG A 61 25.46 0.99 9.07
CA ARG A 61 26.63 1.42 9.86
C ARG A 61 27.91 1.41 9.04
N CYS A 62 28.20 0.30 8.36
CA CYS A 62 29.38 0.17 7.52
C CYS A 62 29.43 1.21 6.39
N GLY A 63 28.26 1.61 5.88
CA GLY A 63 28.15 2.64 4.85
C GLY A 63 28.14 4.08 5.36
N GLY A 64 28.24 4.30 6.67
CA GLY A 64 28.23 5.64 7.26
C GLY A 64 26.89 6.38 7.10
N VAL A 65 25.78 5.65 6.90
CA VAL A 65 24.45 6.24 6.73
C VAL A 65 23.85 6.50 8.10
N LYS A 66 23.25 7.68 8.31
CA LYS A 66 22.51 7.98 9.54
C LYS A 66 21.15 7.29 9.53
N PHE A 67 20.83 6.59 10.61
CA PHE A 67 19.56 5.91 10.74
C PHE A 67 19.10 5.86 12.20
N ALA A 68 17.80 5.60 12.39
CA ALA A 68 17.16 5.34 13.66
C ALA A 68 16.36 4.04 13.56
N VAL A 69 16.13 3.36 14.67
CA VAL A 69 15.33 2.13 14.74
C VAL A 69 13.98 2.40 15.42
N ASN A 70 12.95 1.58 15.18
CA ASN A 70 11.69 1.71 15.91
C ASN A 70 11.86 1.36 17.41
N ASN A 71 11.03 1.98 18.24
CA ASN A 71 11.10 1.85 19.70
C ASN A 71 11.08 0.41 20.21
N GLU A 72 10.37 -0.48 19.53
CA GLU A 72 10.25 -1.88 19.92
C GLU A 72 11.60 -2.61 19.98
N VAL A 73 12.57 -2.19 19.15
CA VAL A 73 13.91 -2.83 19.08
C VAL A 73 15.04 -2.00 19.68
N LYS A 74 14.71 -0.87 20.34
CA LYS A 74 15.70 0.09 20.89
C LYS A 74 16.71 -0.56 21.84
N ASP A 75 16.27 -1.50 22.68
CA ASP A 75 17.15 -2.12 23.68
C ASP A 75 18.24 -3.01 23.04
N ARG A 76 17.93 -3.58 21.86
CA ARG A 76 18.91 -4.34 21.06
C ARG A 76 19.94 -3.43 20.37
N TYR A 77 19.55 -2.20 20.02
CA TYR A 77 20.39 -1.23 19.31
C TYR A 77 20.53 0.05 20.11
N SER A 78 20.92 -0.07 21.39
CA SER A 78 20.99 1.04 22.35
C SER A 78 21.97 2.18 21.96
N ASP A 79 22.90 1.92 21.05
CA ASP A 79 23.85 2.89 20.47
C ASP A 79 23.28 3.66 19.27
N VAL A 80 22.04 3.35 18.84
CA VAL A 80 21.37 3.96 17.69
C VAL A 80 20.17 4.77 18.17
N PRO A 81 19.91 5.97 17.61
CA PRO A 81 18.67 6.70 17.88
C PRO A 81 17.43 5.85 17.60
N CYS A 82 16.38 6.06 18.34
CA CYS A 82 15.08 5.44 18.06
C CYS A 82 14.04 6.50 17.66
N PHE A 83 13.06 6.07 16.86
CA PHE A 83 11.92 6.90 16.48
C PHE A 83 10.61 6.31 17.03
N ASN A 84 9.64 7.20 17.26
CA ASN A 84 8.30 6.79 17.64
C ASN A 84 7.54 6.28 16.40
N GLU A 85 6.87 5.15 16.54
CA GLU A 85 6.09 4.53 15.47
C GLU A 85 4.86 5.35 15.06
N ASP A 86 4.42 6.27 15.89
CA ASP A 86 3.30 7.16 15.61
C ASP A 86 3.73 8.49 14.96
N ASP A 87 5.03 8.79 14.92
CA ASP A 87 5.57 10.03 14.35
C ASP A 87 6.85 9.78 13.54
N PHE A 88 6.75 9.95 12.23
CA PHE A 88 7.86 9.83 11.29
C PHE A 88 8.41 11.18 10.81
N SER A 89 8.05 12.29 11.46
CA SER A 89 8.37 13.66 11.00
C SER A 89 9.87 13.95 10.90
N GLY A 90 10.71 13.22 11.63
CA GLY A 90 12.17 13.36 11.60
C GLY A 90 12.88 12.48 10.58
N LEU A 91 12.14 11.65 9.83
CA LEU A 91 12.68 10.70 8.87
C LEU A 91 12.57 11.22 7.43
N ASP A 92 13.54 10.87 6.59
CA ASP A 92 13.50 11.15 5.15
C ASP A 92 13.10 9.91 4.32
N MET A 93 13.16 8.72 4.91
CA MET A 93 12.85 7.44 4.30
C MET A 93 12.57 6.41 5.38
N LEU A 94 11.71 5.43 5.10
CA LEU A 94 11.49 4.28 5.98
C LEU A 94 11.92 2.98 5.27
N ILE A 95 12.79 2.22 5.91
CA ILE A 95 13.07 0.82 5.55
C ILE A 95 12.21 -0.06 6.45
N THR A 96 11.38 -0.91 5.88
CA THR A 96 10.60 -1.90 6.63
C THR A 96 11.20 -3.29 6.45
N VAL A 97 11.50 -3.96 7.56
CA VAL A 97 11.90 -5.38 7.59
C VAL A 97 10.67 -6.19 7.97
N GLY A 98 10.05 -6.82 6.97
CA GLY A 98 8.77 -7.52 7.17
C GLY A 98 8.16 -8.01 5.87
N GLY A 99 6.84 -8.00 5.77
CA GLY A 99 6.09 -8.32 4.56
C GLY A 99 5.14 -7.18 4.19
N ASP A 100 4.26 -7.45 3.20
CA ASP A 100 3.26 -6.47 2.74
C ASP A 100 2.39 -5.93 3.88
N GLY A 101 1.96 -6.79 4.82
CA GLY A 101 1.18 -6.37 5.98
C GLY A 101 1.89 -5.33 6.87
N THR A 102 3.22 -5.40 7.00
CA THR A 102 4.00 -4.38 7.73
C THR A 102 3.93 -3.03 7.03
N ILE A 103 4.04 -3.03 5.71
CA ILE A 103 3.94 -1.81 4.91
C ILE A 103 2.53 -1.20 5.00
N ILE A 104 1.49 -2.04 4.89
CA ILE A 104 0.08 -1.61 4.98
C ILE A 104 -0.18 -0.94 6.33
N MET A 105 0.25 -1.56 7.42
CA MET A 105 0.11 -1.03 8.77
C MET A 105 0.75 0.36 8.94
N LEU A 106 1.87 0.63 8.26
CA LEU A 106 2.61 1.90 8.35
C LEU A 106 2.24 2.91 7.27
N ALA A 107 1.42 2.51 6.29
CA ALA A 107 1.14 3.30 5.09
C ALA A 107 0.60 4.70 5.39
N SER A 108 -0.37 4.82 6.30
CA SER A 108 -0.99 6.10 6.66
C SER A 108 0.03 7.06 7.30
N ARG A 109 0.94 6.55 8.13
CA ARG A 109 1.99 7.34 8.80
C ARG A 109 3.06 7.81 7.81
N CYS A 110 3.50 6.92 6.91
CA CYS A 110 4.44 7.27 5.84
C CYS A 110 3.85 8.32 4.89
N MET A 111 2.56 8.18 4.56
CA MET A 111 1.84 9.16 3.75
C MET A 111 1.69 10.50 4.47
N ALA A 112 1.41 10.51 5.79
CA ALA A 112 1.29 11.73 6.58
C ALA A 112 2.61 12.49 6.65
N ALA A 113 3.73 11.77 6.82
CA ALA A 113 5.08 12.32 6.86
C ALA A 113 5.67 12.62 5.47
N ASP A 114 5.00 12.22 4.38
CA ASP A 114 5.46 12.35 2.99
C ASP A 114 6.86 11.71 2.77
N ILE A 115 7.08 10.53 3.36
CA ILE A 115 8.33 9.79 3.25
C ILE A 115 8.14 8.52 2.40
N PRO A 116 9.13 8.16 1.55
CA PRO A 116 9.08 6.94 0.78
C PRO A 116 9.41 5.71 1.64
N VAL A 117 8.83 4.56 1.26
CA VAL A 117 9.03 3.28 1.93
C VAL A 117 9.86 2.35 1.05
N LEU A 118 10.88 1.72 1.64
CA LEU A 118 11.64 0.63 1.08
C LEU A 118 11.30 -0.65 1.85
N GLY A 119 10.61 -1.59 1.21
CA GLY A 119 10.22 -2.85 1.84
C GLY A 119 11.23 -3.96 1.61
N ILE A 120 11.82 -4.49 2.68
CA ILE A 120 12.64 -5.71 2.66
C ILE A 120 11.76 -6.88 3.07
N ASN A 121 11.61 -7.83 2.16
CA ASN A 121 10.75 -8.97 2.39
C ASN A 121 11.41 -10.01 3.30
N VAL A 122 10.70 -10.43 4.34
CA VAL A 122 11.06 -11.53 5.23
C VAL A 122 10.09 -12.68 5.00
N GLY A 123 10.55 -13.72 4.33
CA GLY A 123 9.74 -14.89 4.01
C GLY A 123 9.17 -14.88 2.59
N THR A 124 7.87 -15.11 2.45
CA THR A 124 7.22 -15.20 1.13
C THR A 124 7.17 -13.83 0.43
N VAL A 125 7.64 -13.76 -0.81
CA VAL A 125 7.65 -12.54 -1.61
C VAL A 125 6.26 -11.92 -1.70
N GLY A 126 6.13 -10.65 -1.31
CA GLY A 126 4.92 -9.85 -1.39
C GLY A 126 4.74 -9.13 -2.73
N PHE A 127 3.67 -8.34 -2.86
CA PHE A 127 3.47 -7.41 -3.97
C PHE A 127 4.06 -6.03 -3.69
N LEU A 128 4.28 -5.68 -2.41
CA LEU A 128 4.72 -4.36 -1.96
C LEU A 128 6.20 -4.33 -1.59
N ALA A 129 6.68 -5.33 -0.81
CA ALA A 129 8.07 -5.46 -0.44
C ALA A 129 8.87 -6.04 -1.62
N ASP A 130 9.74 -5.21 -2.24
CA ASP A 130 10.46 -5.57 -3.46
C ASP A 130 11.93 -5.89 -3.27
N PHE A 131 12.50 -5.56 -2.12
CA PHE A 131 13.87 -5.89 -1.82
C PHE A 131 13.95 -7.26 -1.16
N GLU A 132 14.80 -8.12 -1.71
CA GLU A 132 15.10 -9.44 -1.15
C GLU A 132 16.28 -9.36 -0.18
N THR A 133 16.38 -10.34 0.71
CA THR A 133 17.45 -10.41 1.72
C THR A 133 18.86 -10.48 1.13
N ASN A 134 19.02 -11.04 -0.06
CA ASN A 134 20.30 -11.09 -0.78
C ASN A 134 20.79 -9.72 -1.25
N GLN A 135 19.88 -8.75 -1.44
CA GLN A 135 20.17 -7.38 -1.88
C GLN A 135 20.58 -6.44 -0.72
N ILE A 136 20.44 -6.88 0.53
CA ILE A 136 20.77 -6.03 1.70
C ILE A 136 22.25 -5.62 1.70
N LYS A 137 23.16 -6.47 1.19
CA LYS A 137 24.58 -6.15 1.12
C LYS A 137 24.87 -4.91 0.28
N ASP A 138 24.05 -4.67 -0.73
CA ASP A 138 24.19 -3.53 -1.64
C ASP A 138 23.29 -2.35 -1.25
N LEU A 139 22.49 -2.48 -0.20
CA LEU A 139 21.48 -1.51 0.22
C LEU A 139 22.06 -0.09 0.38
N THR A 140 23.22 0.04 1.04
CA THR A 140 23.89 1.33 1.21
C THR A 140 24.29 1.95 -0.13
N ASN A 141 24.83 1.14 -1.04
CA ASN A 141 25.18 1.59 -2.39
C ASN A 141 23.94 2.03 -3.17
N ILE A 142 22.87 1.26 -3.08
CA ILE A 142 21.58 1.58 -3.73
C ILE A 142 21.05 2.92 -3.21
N ILE A 143 21.09 3.14 -1.90
CA ILE A 143 20.59 4.38 -1.28
C ILE A 143 21.50 5.56 -1.63
N LEU A 144 22.81 5.47 -1.39
CA LEU A 144 23.76 6.58 -1.59
C LEU A 144 23.91 6.96 -3.06
N LYS A 145 23.91 5.98 -3.97
CA LYS A 145 23.99 6.23 -5.43
C LYS A 145 22.63 6.54 -6.04
N LYS A 146 21.54 6.43 -5.26
CA LYS A 146 20.16 6.57 -5.74
C LYS A 146 19.84 5.64 -6.90
N ASP A 147 20.36 4.41 -6.82
CA ASP A 147 20.16 3.36 -7.82
C ASP A 147 18.80 2.66 -7.62
N TYR A 148 17.74 3.46 -7.63
CA TYR A 148 16.34 3.04 -7.47
C TYR A 148 15.41 4.01 -8.18
N PHE A 149 14.16 3.63 -8.33
CA PHE A 149 13.10 4.56 -8.75
C PHE A 149 12.02 4.70 -7.68
N ILE A 150 11.27 5.81 -7.74
CA ILE A 150 10.13 6.05 -6.87
C ILE A 150 8.86 5.67 -7.62
N GLU A 151 8.13 4.68 -7.09
CA GLU A 151 6.79 4.30 -7.52
C GLU A 151 5.74 4.90 -6.58
N ARG A 152 4.78 5.63 -7.14
CA ARG A 152 3.68 6.21 -6.35
C ARG A 152 2.44 5.32 -6.47
N ARG A 153 1.84 5.02 -5.33
CA ARG A 153 0.61 4.24 -5.23
C ARG A 153 -0.53 5.13 -4.78
N SER A 154 -1.66 5.05 -5.49
CA SER A 154 -2.90 5.68 -5.06
C SER A 154 -3.39 5.06 -3.75
N VAL A 155 -3.96 5.91 -2.91
CA VAL A 155 -4.53 5.56 -1.62
C VAL A 155 -5.99 5.98 -1.64
N LEU A 156 -6.87 5.18 -1.09
CA LEU A 156 -8.28 5.53 -0.90
C LEU A 156 -8.43 6.39 0.36
N ARG A 157 -9.32 7.38 0.32
CA ARG A 157 -9.87 8.04 1.49
C ARG A 157 -11.30 7.56 1.69
N VAL A 158 -11.58 7.09 2.89
CA VAL A 158 -12.86 6.55 3.31
C VAL A 158 -13.45 7.51 4.34
N ASP A 159 -14.49 8.22 3.97
CA ASP A 159 -15.17 9.17 4.84
C ASP A 159 -16.40 8.49 5.44
N TYR A 160 -16.49 8.44 6.75
CA TYR A 160 -17.61 7.89 7.49
C TYR A 160 -17.93 8.75 8.70
N LYS A 161 -19.12 9.35 8.73
CA LYS A 161 -19.51 10.37 9.72
C LYS A 161 -18.48 11.51 9.77
N ASP A 162 -17.91 11.77 10.93
CA ASP A 162 -16.90 12.80 11.19
C ASP A 162 -15.44 12.30 11.06
N LYS A 163 -15.25 11.04 10.64
CA LYS A 163 -13.94 10.42 10.52
C LYS A 163 -13.55 10.19 9.07
N SER A 164 -12.24 10.25 8.81
CA SER A 164 -11.62 9.85 7.54
C SER A 164 -10.55 8.82 7.80
N PHE A 165 -10.59 7.71 7.08
CA PHE A 165 -9.59 6.66 7.10
C PHE A 165 -8.88 6.61 5.75
N PHE A 166 -7.71 5.97 5.71
CA PHE A 166 -6.92 5.84 4.48
C PHE A 166 -6.57 4.37 4.26
N ALA A 167 -6.86 3.87 3.06
CA ALA A 167 -6.55 2.50 2.65
C ALA A 167 -5.57 2.48 1.48
N LEU A 168 -4.50 1.72 1.62
CA LEU A 168 -3.61 1.39 0.51
C LEU A 168 -4.26 0.35 -0.40
N ASN A 169 -4.90 -0.66 0.18
CA ASN A 169 -5.57 -1.72 -0.56
C ASN A 169 -7.05 -1.45 -0.76
N ASP A 170 -7.85 -1.53 0.31
CA ASP A 170 -9.30 -1.60 0.18
C ASP A 170 -10.06 -1.09 1.41
N ALA A 171 -11.31 -0.73 1.16
CA ALA A 171 -12.35 -0.51 2.14
C ALA A 171 -13.51 -1.46 1.87
N ILE A 172 -14.03 -2.07 2.93
CA ILE A 172 -15.05 -3.10 2.87
C ILE A 172 -16.22 -2.72 3.75
N VAL A 173 -17.42 -2.78 3.22
CA VAL A 173 -18.65 -2.82 4.01
C VAL A 173 -19.10 -4.27 4.06
N ASN A 174 -19.00 -4.90 5.22
CA ASN A 174 -19.23 -6.32 5.43
C ASN A 174 -20.36 -6.56 6.42
N ARG A 175 -20.97 -7.73 6.36
CA ARG A 175 -21.99 -8.13 7.34
C ARG A 175 -21.40 -8.29 8.74
N GLY A 176 -22.16 -7.90 9.75
CA GLY A 176 -21.81 -8.10 11.16
C GLY A 176 -22.35 -9.40 11.75
N ASP A 177 -23.15 -10.16 10.97
CA ASP A 177 -23.75 -11.44 11.38
C ASP A 177 -23.73 -12.47 10.25
N THR A 178 -24.58 -13.49 10.34
CA THR A 178 -24.68 -14.58 9.34
C THR A 178 -25.62 -14.26 8.17
N LYS A 179 -26.31 -13.10 8.20
CA LYS A 179 -27.30 -12.72 7.18
C LYS A 179 -26.68 -11.79 6.15
N MET A 180 -27.10 -11.96 4.89
CA MET A 180 -26.66 -11.07 3.81
C MET A 180 -27.17 -9.65 4.01
N LEU A 181 -26.38 -8.70 3.54
CA LEU A 181 -26.73 -7.29 3.45
C LEU A 181 -27.46 -7.00 2.14
N THR A 182 -28.27 -5.94 2.14
CA THR A 182 -28.66 -5.24 0.92
C THR A 182 -27.95 -3.90 0.91
N LEU A 183 -27.08 -3.69 -0.08
CA LEU A 183 -26.24 -2.53 -0.24
C LEU A 183 -26.62 -1.76 -1.49
N ASP A 184 -26.98 -0.49 -1.35
CA ASP A 184 -27.11 0.42 -2.48
C ASP A 184 -25.78 1.10 -2.77
N VAL A 185 -25.37 1.10 -4.03
CA VAL A 185 -24.10 1.68 -4.50
C VAL A 185 -24.37 2.75 -5.52
N LYS A 186 -23.80 3.92 -5.27
CA LYS A 186 -23.78 5.05 -6.22
C LYS A 186 -22.36 5.39 -6.60
N VAL A 187 -22.19 5.82 -7.84
CA VAL A 187 -20.94 6.42 -8.34
C VAL A 187 -21.28 7.83 -8.84
N ASN A 188 -20.59 8.84 -8.29
CA ASN A 188 -20.87 10.25 -8.58
C ASN A 188 -22.35 10.63 -8.37
N GLY A 189 -22.98 10.09 -7.32
CA GLY A 189 -24.38 10.30 -6.99
C GLY A 189 -25.37 9.49 -7.84
N MET A 190 -24.92 8.79 -8.89
CA MET A 190 -25.76 8.00 -9.80
C MET A 190 -25.85 6.56 -9.30
N PRO A 191 -27.06 5.96 -9.18
CA PRO A 191 -27.20 4.56 -8.80
C PRO A 191 -26.51 3.65 -9.82
N VAL A 192 -25.64 2.76 -9.34
CA VAL A 192 -24.93 1.78 -10.19
C VAL A 192 -25.49 0.40 -10.00
N ASN A 193 -25.70 -0.04 -8.76
CA ASN A 193 -26.24 -1.36 -8.47
C ASN A 193 -26.78 -1.43 -7.03
N ARG A 194 -27.67 -2.42 -6.84
CA ARG A 194 -28.11 -2.88 -5.52
C ARG A 194 -27.66 -4.31 -5.33
N TYR A 195 -26.76 -4.53 -4.38
CA TYR A 195 -26.21 -5.85 -4.10
C TYR A 195 -26.91 -6.50 -2.91
N HIS A 196 -27.28 -7.76 -3.08
CA HIS A 196 -27.63 -8.65 -1.98
C HIS A 196 -26.47 -9.62 -1.80
N SER A 197 -25.63 -9.39 -0.77
CA SER A 197 -24.32 -10.02 -0.65
C SER A 197 -23.83 -10.07 0.80
N ASP A 198 -22.73 -10.78 1.06
CA ASP A 198 -22.04 -10.75 2.35
C ASP A 198 -21.37 -9.40 2.62
N GLY A 199 -21.03 -8.67 1.57
CA GLY A 199 -20.39 -7.36 1.67
C GLY A 199 -19.98 -6.82 0.29
N LEU A 200 -19.30 -5.70 0.32
CA LEU A 200 -18.76 -5.03 -0.87
C LEU A 200 -17.37 -4.49 -0.60
N ILE A 201 -16.44 -4.74 -1.50
CA ILE A 201 -15.08 -4.22 -1.48
C ILE A 201 -14.99 -3.06 -2.48
N VAL A 202 -14.40 -1.96 -2.05
CA VAL A 202 -13.85 -0.93 -2.96
C VAL A 202 -12.35 -0.91 -2.78
N CYS A 203 -11.60 -1.25 -3.83
CA CYS A 203 -10.15 -1.32 -3.75
C CYS A 203 -9.45 -0.35 -4.70
N SER A 204 -8.25 0.06 -4.33
CA SER A 204 -7.31 0.75 -5.20
C SER A 204 -6.71 -0.21 -6.24
N ALA A 205 -5.97 0.31 -7.21
CA ALA A 205 -5.19 -0.54 -8.11
C ALA A 205 -4.21 -1.47 -7.36
N THR A 206 -3.63 -1.01 -6.24
CA THR A 206 -2.78 -1.83 -5.37
C THR A 206 -3.58 -2.96 -4.71
N GLY A 207 -4.75 -2.66 -4.18
CA GLY A 207 -5.63 -3.62 -3.51
C GLY A 207 -6.26 -4.65 -4.43
N SER A 208 -6.17 -4.47 -5.76
CA SER A 208 -6.67 -5.43 -6.73
C SER A 208 -6.03 -6.82 -6.59
N THR A 209 -4.84 -6.91 -6.02
CA THR A 209 -4.12 -8.15 -5.72
C THR A 209 -4.26 -8.64 -4.27
N ALA A 210 -5.07 -7.93 -3.46
CA ALA A 210 -5.41 -8.27 -2.07
C ALA A 210 -6.74 -9.02 -1.99
N TYR A 211 -7.62 -8.66 -1.08
CA TYR A 211 -8.88 -9.37 -0.88
C TYR A 211 -9.82 -9.32 -2.11
N SER A 212 -9.78 -8.22 -2.87
CA SER A 212 -10.54 -8.11 -4.12
C SER A 212 -10.22 -9.25 -5.10
N LEU A 213 -8.95 -9.68 -5.21
CA LEU A 213 -8.57 -10.81 -6.06
C LEU A 213 -9.26 -12.12 -5.63
N ALA A 214 -9.22 -12.42 -4.33
CA ALA A 214 -9.88 -13.61 -3.77
C ALA A 214 -11.41 -13.57 -3.96
N ALA A 215 -12.00 -12.38 -4.01
CA ALA A 215 -13.43 -12.16 -4.29
C ALA A 215 -13.77 -12.17 -5.80
N GLY A 216 -12.81 -12.48 -6.68
CA GLY A 216 -13.02 -12.54 -8.13
C GLY A 216 -12.89 -11.18 -8.84
N GLY A 217 -12.30 -10.19 -8.19
CA GLY A 217 -11.96 -8.90 -8.81
C GLY A 217 -10.84 -9.02 -9.85
N PRO A 218 -10.72 -8.05 -10.77
CA PRO A 218 -9.70 -8.04 -11.79
C PRO A 218 -8.32 -7.70 -11.20
N ILE A 219 -7.26 -8.21 -11.81
CA ILE A 219 -5.89 -7.75 -11.56
C ILE A 219 -5.68 -6.44 -12.31
N VAL A 220 -5.27 -5.42 -11.59
CA VAL A 220 -5.02 -4.08 -12.11
C VAL A 220 -3.55 -3.71 -11.95
N ALA A 221 -2.97 -3.12 -12.99
CA ALA A 221 -1.61 -2.59 -12.89
C ALA A 221 -1.56 -1.46 -11.85
N PRO A 222 -0.57 -1.44 -10.94
CA PRO A 222 -0.51 -0.45 -9.86
C PRO A 222 -0.41 1.00 -10.32
N SER A 223 0.02 1.21 -11.57
CA SER A 223 0.10 2.53 -12.21
C SER A 223 -1.23 3.02 -12.79
N ALA A 224 -2.25 2.16 -12.85
CA ALA A 224 -3.57 2.56 -13.33
C ALA A 224 -4.29 3.44 -12.32
N ASP A 225 -4.89 4.52 -12.79
CA ASP A 225 -5.68 5.44 -11.95
C ASP A 225 -7.14 5.01 -11.96
N VAL A 226 -7.44 3.93 -11.26
CA VAL A 226 -8.78 3.33 -11.18
C VAL A 226 -9.09 2.86 -9.77
N MET A 227 -10.36 2.65 -9.49
CA MET A 227 -10.88 1.91 -8.35
C MET A 227 -11.69 0.70 -8.84
N CYS A 228 -11.76 -0.36 -8.05
CA CYS A 228 -12.59 -1.53 -8.37
C CYS A 228 -13.63 -1.74 -7.27
N ILE A 229 -14.86 -2.01 -7.68
CA ILE A 229 -15.98 -2.36 -6.81
C ILE A 229 -16.22 -3.85 -6.98
N THR A 230 -16.02 -4.66 -5.94
CA THR A 230 -16.10 -6.12 -5.99
C THR A 230 -17.08 -6.62 -4.93
N PRO A 231 -18.22 -7.23 -5.32
CA PRO A 231 -19.16 -7.78 -4.36
C PRO A 231 -18.63 -9.08 -3.74
N LEU A 232 -18.90 -9.27 -2.44
CA LEU A 232 -18.59 -10.49 -1.69
C LEU A 232 -19.77 -11.44 -1.72
N ASN A 233 -19.62 -12.63 -2.32
CA ASN A 233 -20.63 -13.69 -2.37
C ASN A 233 -22.05 -13.18 -2.74
N ALA A 234 -22.13 -12.35 -3.79
CA ALA A 234 -23.41 -11.80 -4.21
C ALA A 234 -24.39 -12.92 -4.64
N HIS A 235 -25.64 -12.81 -4.18
CA HIS A 235 -26.69 -13.78 -4.51
C HIS A 235 -27.04 -13.78 -6.01
N SER A 236 -26.93 -12.63 -6.67
CA SER A 236 -27.22 -12.51 -8.11
C SER A 236 -26.06 -13.03 -8.95
N LEU A 237 -26.35 -13.98 -9.85
CA LEU A 237 -25.38 -14.48 -10.82
C LEU A 237 -24.89 -13.44 -11.83
N SER A 238 -25.62 -12.34 -12.01
CA SER A 238 -25.24 -11.23 -12.89
C SER A 238 -24.29 -10.21 -12.22
N SER A 239 -24.13 -10.28 -10.91
CA SER A 239 -23.19 -9.38 -10.20
C SER A 239 -21.77 -9.64 -10.66
N ARG A 240 -21.11 -8.58 -11.12
CA ARG A 240 -19.71 -8.61 -11.57
C ARG A 240 -18.93 -7.47 -10.92
N PRO A 241 -17.64 -7.64 -10.69
CA PRO A 241 -16.77 -6.53 -10.34
C PRO A 241 -16.82 -5.44 -11.40
N ILE A 242 -16.77 -4.19 -10.96
CA ILE A 242 -16.80 -2.99 -11.82
C ILE A 242 -15.50 -2.23 -11.60
N VAL A 243 -14.86 -1.82 -12.70
CA VAL A 243 -13.71 -0.91 -12.68
C VAL A 243 -14.22 0.48 -13.05
N ILE A 244 -13.88 1.47 -12.23
CA ILE A 244 -14.27 2.88 -12.39
C ILE A 244 -13.05 3.78 -12.44
N ASP A 245 -13.19 5.02 -12.88
CA ASP A 245 -12.11 6.01 -12.90
C ASP A 245 -11.67 6.31 -11.45
N GLY A 246 -10.37 6.50 -11.24
CA GLY A 246 -9.83 6.85 -9.93
C GLY A 246 -10.29 8.22 -9.40
N LYS A 247 -10.91 9.05 -10.25
CA LYS A 247 -11.49 10.34 -9.85
C LYS A 247 -12.95 10.23 -9.39
N ASP A 248 -13.57 9.07 -9.61
CA ASP A 248 -14.95 8.86 -9.22
C ASP A 248 -15.10 8.81 -7.69
N GLU A 249 -16.31 9.07 -7.25
CA GLU A 249 -16.74 8.96 -5.88
C GLU A 249 -17.69 7.78 -5.75
N VAL A 250 -17.41 6.87 -4.81
CA VAL A 250 -18.28 5.74 -4.46
C VAL A 250 -18.99 6.04 -3.15
N GLU A 251 -20.30 5.89 -3.14
CA GLU A 251 -21.13 5.91 -1.93
C GLU A 251 -21.80 4.55 -1.75
N ILE A 252 -21.65 3.97 -0.57
CA ILE A 252 -22.27 2.70 -0.19
C ILE A 252 -23.20 2.96 0.98
N SER A 253 -24.48 2.60 0.87
CA SER A 253 -25.44 2.63 1.96
C SER A 253 -26.00 1.26 2.25
N VAL A 254 -26.22 0.96 3.54
CA VAL A 254 -26.83 -0.30 3.99
C VAL A 254 -28.33 -0.11 4.04
N GLU A 255 -29.05 -0.70 3.07
CA GLU A 255 -30.50 -0.61 2.97
C GLU A 255 -31.23 -1.61 3.87
N LYS A 256 -30.64 -2.82 4.01
CA LYS A 256 -31.21 -3.88 4.83
C LYS A 256 -30.10 -4.70 5.47
N SER A 257 -30.20 -4.85 6.77
CA SER A 257 -29.35 -5.71 7.61
C SER A 257 -30.14 -6.13 8.85
N TYR A 258 -29.72 -7.21 9.51
CA TYR A 258 -30.26 -7.63 10.82
C TYR A 258 -29.44 -7.07 11.98
N THR A 259 -28.18 -6.74 11.74
CA THR A 259 -27.27 -6.07 12.67
C THR A 259 -26.57 -4.95 11.91
N ASP A 260 -25.85 -4.08 12.62
CA ASP A 260 -25.01 -3.09 11.96
C ASP A 260 -23.97 -3.79 11.10
N ALA A 261 -23.70 -3.25 9.93
CA ALA A 261 -22.61 -3.71 9.08
C ALA A 261 -21.26 -3.23 9.64
N LEU A 262 -20.18 -3.84 9.19
CA LEU A 262 -18.81 -3.51 9.59
C LEU A 262 -18.11 -2.74 8.48
N LEU A 263 -17.52 -1.60 8.81
CA LEU A 263 -16.57 -0.91 7.96
C LEU A 263 -15.17 -1.39 8.30
N ILE A 264 -14.49 -1.99 7.33
CA ILE A 264 -13.14 -2.53 7.46
C ILE A 264 -12.24 -1.79 6.45
N VAL A 265 -11.10 -1.29 6.90
CA VAL A 265 -10.15 -0.53 6.09
C VAL A 265 -8.76 -1.19 6.21
N ASP A 266 -8.19 -1.65 5.09
CA ASP A 266 -6.92 -2.41 5.05
C ASP A 266 -6.86 -3.55 6.08
N GLY A 267 -7.99 -4.23 6.31
CA GLY A 267 -8.08 -5.37 7.22
C GLY A 267 -8.30 -5.02 8.70
N VAL A 268 -8.47 -3.71 9.03
CA VAL A 268 -8.80 -3.25 10.38
C VAL A 268 -10.27 -2.87 10.46
N GLU A 269 -10.98 -3.37 11.48
CA GLU A 269 -12.36 -2.98 11.77
C GLU A 269 -12.37 -1.57 12.36
N GLU A 270 -12.99 -0.62 11.64
CA GLU A 270 -12.96 0.80 12.01
C GLU A 270 -14.26 1.30 12.62
N ALA A 271 -15.41 0.78 12.16
CA ALA A 271 -16.71 1.25 12.60
C ALA A 271 -17.86 0.27 12.30
N TYR A 272 -18.94 0.43 13.06
CA TYR A 272 -20.24 -0.14 12.76
C TYR A 272 -21.06 0.82 11.89
N VAL A 273 -21.64 0.29 10.80
CA VAL A 273 -22.43 1.05 9.82
C VAL A 273 -23.90 0.64 9.96
N PRO A 274 -24.74 1.47 10.60
CA PRO A 274 -26.17 1.23 10.72
C PRO A 274 -26.88 1.48 9.39
N LEU A 275 -28.16 1.09 9.34
CA LEU A 275 -29.03 1.29 8.17
C LEU A 275 -29.07 2.77 7.74
N ASN A 276 -29.12 2.97 6.43
CA ASN A 276 -29.28 4.27 5.77
C ASN A 276 -28.16 5.28 6.08
N VAL A 277 -27.01 4.80 6.56
CA VAL A 277 -25.82 5.65 6.72
C VAL A 277 -24.84 5.32 5.61
N GLY A 278 -24.40 6.37 4.88
CA GLY A 278 -23.48 6.23 3.76
C GLY A 278 -22.02 6.15 4.20
N VAL A 279 -21.27 5.30 3.53
CA VAL A 279 -19.79 5.29 3.53
C VAL A 279 -19.35 5.86 2.19
N ARG A 280 -18.58 6.94 2.23
CA ARG A 280 -18.07 7.60 1.03
C ARG A 280 -16.62 7.23 0.82
N ILE A 281 -16.28 6.81 -0.41
CA ILE A 281 -14.93 6.37 -0.77
C ILE A 281 -14.47 7.13 -2.01
N VAL A 282 -13.33 7.77 -1.90
CA VAL A 282 -12.70 8.52 -3.00
C VAL A 282 -11.20 8.23 -3.02
N ARG A 283 -10.54 8.49 -4.13
CA ARG A 283 -9.09 8.52 -4.15
C ARG A 283 -8.56 9.68 -3.32
N SER A 284 -7.61 9.41 -2.43
CA SER A 284 -6.89 10.44 -1.68
C SER A 284 -6.08 11.35 -2.64
N PRO A 285 -5.97 12.66 -2.36
CA PRO A 285 -5.03 13.51 -3.08
C PRO A 285 -3.56 13.19 -2.77
N ARG A 286 -3.31 12.47 -1.67
CA ARG A 286 -1.98 12.00 -1.27
C ARG A 286 -1.72 10.61 -1.85
N PHE A 287 -0.44 10.28 -2.01
CA PHE A 287 0.04 9.00 -2.50
C PHE A 287 1.02 8.41 -1.50
N LEU A 288 1.15 7.10 -1.48
CA LEU A 288 2.27 6.44 -0.82
C LEU A 288 3.40 6.24 -1.85
N SER A 289 4.60 6.68 -1.49
CA SER A 289 5.79 6.53 -2.33
C SER A 289 6.58 5.30 -1.93
N PHE A 290 6.95 4.46 -2.90
CA PHE A 290 7.77 3.28 -2.70
C PHE A 290 9.13 3.46 -3.37
N ILE A 291 10.19 3.05 -2.70
CA ILE A 291 11.50 2.86 -3.29
C ILE A 291 11.55 1.46 -3.86
N LYS A 292 11.80 1.37 -5.16
CA LYS A 292 11.84 0.12 -5.91
C LYS A 292 13.21 -0.09 -6.53
N PRO A 293 13.76 -1.31 -6.51
CA PRO A 293 15.02 -1.60 -7.18
C PRO A 293 14.85 -1.46 -8.70
N ASN A 294 15.91 -1.00 -9.37
CA ASN A 294 15.91 -0.94 -10.82
C ASN A 294 15.75 -2.35 -11.42
N GLY A 295 14.94 -2.45 -12.47
CA GLY A 295 14.60 -3.73 -13.11
C GLY A 295 13.43 -4.49 -12.46
N CYS A 296 12.82 -3.96 -11.37
CA CYS A 296 11.61 -4.54 -10.81
C CYS A 296 10.47 -4.52 -11.84
N ASN A 297 9.84 -5.68 -12.08
CA ASN A 297 8.77 -5.83 -13.04
C ASN A 297 7.52 -6.44 -12.37
N TYR A 298 6.46 -5.65 -12.30
CA TYR A 298 5.18 -6.05 -11.71
C TYR A 298 4.58 -7.30 -12.37
N TYR A 299 4.67 -7.42 -13.70
CA TYR A 299 4.09 -8.56 -14.42
C TYR A 299 4.84 -9.86 -14.14
N GLN A 300 6.15 -9.80 -13.92
CA GLN A 300 6.92 -10.98 -13.48
C GLN A 300 6.48 -11.44 -12.10
N LYS A 301 6.15 -10.50 -11.18
CA LYS A 301 5.60 -10.85 -9.87
C LYS A 301 4.24 -11.50 -9.96
N ILE A 302 3.34 -10.98 -10.80
CA ILE A 302 2.05 -11.63 -11.06
C ILE A 302 2.28 -13.07 -11.54
N LEU A 303 3.12 -13.25 -12.54
CA LEU A 303 3.39 -14.54 -13.11
C LEU A 303 3.94 -15.53 -12.06
N SER A 304 4.94 -15.12 -11.28
CA SER A 304 5.54 -15.97 -10.24
C SER A 304 4.56 -16.34 -9.14
N LYS A 305 3.60 -15.46 -8.79
CA LYS A 305 2.64 -15.70 -7.71
C LYS A 305 1.39 -16.45 -8.14
N LEU A 306 0.92 -16.26 -9.38
CA LEU A 306 -0.30 -16.88 -9.84
C LEU A 306 -0.05 -18.19 -10.59
N VAL A 307 1.10 -18.34 -11.23
CA VAL A 307 1.46 -19.53 -12.03
C VAL A 307 2.44 -20.42 -11.27
N GLY A 308 3.32 -19.85 -10.44
CA GLY A 308 4.35 -20.57 -9.68
C GLY A 308 3.86 -21.19 -8.36
N GLY A 309 2.58 -21.15 -8.06
CA GLY A 309 1.95 -21.70 -6.87
C GLY A 309 1.63 -23.18 -6.99
N ASN A 310 2.60 -24.01 -7.37
CA ASN A 310 2.55 -25.47 -7.23
C ASN A 310 3.72 -25.94 -6.40
#